data_088ef6549c78ae5962dbb7e8ccd4f392
#
_entry.id   088ef6549c78ae5962dbb7e8ccd4f392
#
_cell.length_a   1.000
_cell.length_b   1.000
_cell.length_c   1.000
_cell.angle_alpha   90.00
_cell.angle_beta   90.00
_cell.angle_gamma   90.00
#
_symmetry.space_group_name_H-M   'P 1'
#
loop_
_entity.id
_entity.type
_entity.pdbx_description
1 polymer ?
#
loop_
_entity_poly.entity_id
_entity_poly.type
_entity_poly.pdbx_seq_one_letter_code
_entity_poly.pdbx_strand_id
1 'polypeptide(L)'
;MMNRDEARRLAHELVAQMTLEEKASQLRFDSPAIPRLGIPAYNWWNESLHGVARAGTATVFPQAIGLAAIFDEDFHEMVASVISTEARAKYNGQSAHGDRDIYKGLSMWSPNINIFRDPRWGRGHETYGEDPYLTSRLGVRFIKGLQGNGKYLKVAACAKHFAVHSGPEAIRHSFDAVANPKDMNETYLPAFEAAVKEAKVESVMGAYNRVNGEPACGSKTLLVDILRNKWQFEGHVTSDCWAIRDFHEHHHVTDTAPESAALALKNGCDVNCGNTYLHMLTAYQEGLVTEEDITTACERMYTSRYLLGCFADDCEYDKIPYTANDTDENDALALEAAEKCMVLLRNDGVLPLDAGKIRTIAVVGRSSRYVTFLEGIRAYAEEHGIRVLFSEGCHLFKDRVQNLGQPNDRLAEAELVAENADAVIACVGRDATLEGEEGDTGNAFASGDKISLNLPESQQKLLDALVKTGKPLVTVVAAGSALNVPQGNAEIMAWYPGQAGGTALAEILFGEVNPSGRLPVTFYHDL
;
A
#
# COMPACT_ATOMS: atom_id res chain seq x y z
N MET A 1 4.88 -20.56 -18.54
CA MET A 1 3.93 -19.44 -18.57
C MET A 1 3.26 -19.42 -19.94
N MET A 2 1.97 -19.06 -20.04
CA MET A 2 1.28 -18.87 -21.33
C MET A 2 2.10 -17.92 -22.19
N ASN A 3 2.29 -18.25 -23.48
CA ASN A 3 3.05 -17.41 -24.38
C ASN A 3 2.30 -16.09 -24.62
N ARG A 4 2.94 -14.95 -24.42
CA ARG A 4 2.34 -13.63 -24.62
C ARG A 4 1.88 -13.39 -26.06
N ASP A 5 2.62 -13.89 -27.05
CA ASP A 5 2.22 -13.74 -28.46
C ASP A 5 0.93 -14.52 -28.76
N GLU A 6 0.75 -15.68 -28.13
CA GLU A 6 -0.49 -16.44 -28.21
C GLU A 6 -1.64 -15.70 -27.52
N ALA A 7 -1.40 -15.14 -26.33
CA ALA A 7 -2.39 -14.31 -25.62
C ALA A 7 -2.80 -13.09 -26.46
N ARG A 8 -1.85 -12.43 -27.13
CA ARG A 8 -2.12 -11.30 -28.04
C ARG A 8 -2.96 -11.72 -29.24
N ARG A 9 -2.62 -12.85 -29.85
CA ARG A 9 -3.38 -13.38 -30.99
C ARG A 9 -4.83 -13.64 -30.58
N LEU A 10 -5.05 -14.30 -29.46
CA LEU A 10 -6.39 -14.58 -28.93
C LEU A 10 -7.15 -13.30 -28.56
N ALA A 11 -6.46 -12.33 -27.96
CA ALA A 11 -7.04 -11.02 -27.64
C ALA A 11 -7.47 -10.27 -28.91
N HIS A 12 -6.62 -10.25 -29.94
CA HIS A 12 -6.93 -9.66 -31.24
C HIS A 12 -8.18 -10.30 -31.86
N GLU A 13 -8.23 -11.64 -31.92
CA GLU A 13 -9.36 -12.39 -32.49
C GLU A 13 -10.69 -12.14 -31.75
N LEU A 14 -10.63 -11.98 -30.41
CA LEU A 14 -11.80 -11.68 -29.59
C LEU A 14 -12.24 -10.23 -29.74
N VAL A 15 -11.32 -9.28 -29.68
CA VAL A 15 -11.58 -7.84 -29.79
C VAL A 15 -12.08 -7.47 -31.20
N ALA A 16 -11.61 -8.16 -32.25
CA ALA A 16 -12.11 -7.97 -33.62
C ALA A 16 -13.61 -8.31 -33.78
N GLN A 17 -14.20 -9.07 -32.87
CA GLN A 17 -15.64 -9.37 -32.87
C GLN A 17 -16.48 -8.33 -32.13
N MET A 18 -15.87 -7.38 -31.43
CA MET A 18 -16.56 -6.32 -30.68
C MET A 18 -16.95 -5.17 -31.59
N THR A 19 -18.09 -4.54 -31.28
CA THR A 19 -18.45 -3.25 -31.86
C THR A 19 -17.58 -2.15 -31.25
N LEU A 20 -17.56 -0.97 -31.88
CA LEU A 20 -16.84 0.19 -31.36
C LEU A 20 -17.31 0.57 -29.94
N GLU A 21 -18.62 0.55 -29.70
CA GLU A 21 -19.22 0.85 -28.41
C GLU A 21 -18.80 -0.18 -27.34
N GLU A 22 -18.76 -1.45 -27.72
CA GLU A 22 -18.30 -2.51 -26.84
C GLU A 22 -16.81 -2.32 -26.47
N LYS A 23 -15.94 -2.07 -27.47
CA LYS A 23 -14.51 -1.79 -27.22
C LYS A 23 -14.34 -0.59 -26.27
N ALA A 24 -15.01 0.53 -26.57
CA ALA A 24 -14.93 1.74 -25.74
C ALA A 24 -15.42 1.49 -24.29
N SER A 25 -16.47 0.67 -24.12
CA SER A 25 -17.00 0.34 -22.80
C SER A 25 -16.02 -0.45 -21.93
N GLN A 26 -15.10 -1.19 -22.53
CA GLN A 26 -14.12 -2.01 -21.81
C GLN A 26 -12.98 -1.19 -21.19
N LEU A 27 -12.70 0.01 -21.68
CA LEU A 27 -11.53 0.82 -21.30
C LEU A 27 -11.62 1.46 -19.91
N ARG A 28 -12.65 1.13 -19.14
CA ARG A 28 -12.84 1.60 -17.77
C ARG A 28 -12.53 0.51 -16.76
N PHE A 29 -12.23 0.92 -15.53
CA PHE A 29 -11.94 -0.01 -14.44
C PHE A 29 -13.11 -1.00 -14.15
N ASP A 30 -14.35 -0.61 -14.42
CA ASP A 30 -15.58 -1.37 -14.26
C ASP A 30 -16.08 -1.91 -15.62
N SER A 31 -15.25 -2.67 -16.31
CA SER A 31 -15.57 -3.22 -17.64
C SER A 31 -16.84 -4.08 -17.61
N PRO A 32 -17.90 -3.70 -18.36
CA PRO A 32 -19.17 -4.44 -18.36
C PRO A 32 -19.05 -5.80 -19.08
N ALA A 33 -20.00 -6.70 -18.83
CA ALA A 33 -20.11 -7.95 -19.58
C ALA A 33 -20.49 -7.67 -21.05
N ILE A 34 -20.02 -8.55 -21.95
CA ILE A 34 -20.49 -8.64 -23.34
C ILE A 34 -21.12 -10.02 -23.56
N PRO A 35 -22.43 -10.19 -23.21
CA PRO A 35 -23.04 -11.52 -23.16
C PRO A 35 -23.04 -12.25 -24.50
N ARG A 36 -23.18 -11.55 -25.64
CA ARG A 36 -23.18 -12.16 -26.96
C ARG A 36 -21.83 -12.82 -27.33
N LEU A 37 -20.73 -12.42 -26.66
CA LEU A 37 -19.40 -13.00 -26.82
C LEU A 37 -19.01 -13.91 -25.64
N GLY A 38 -19.92 -14.14 -24.69
CA GLY A 38 -19.63 -14.92 -23.47
C GLY A 38 -18.63 -14.26 -22.53
N ILE A 39 -18.42 -12.95 -22.64
CA ILE A 39 -17.44 -12.23 -21.83
C ILE A 39 -18.12 -11.75 -20.54
N PRO A 40 -17.66 -12.21 -19.35
CA PRO A 40 -18.18 -11.70 -18.08
C PRO A 40 -17.65 -10.29 -17.78
N ALA A 41 -18.36 -9.54 -16.93
CA ALA A 41 -17.87 -8.30 -16.37
C ALA A 41 -16.54 -8.54 -15.64
N TYR A 42 -15.70 -7.50 -15.60
CA TYR A 42 -14.41 -7.54 -14.92
C TYR A 42 -14.11 -6.20 -14.27
N ASN A 43 -13.68 -6.22 -13.00
CA ASN A 43 -13.25 -5.02 -12.32
C ASN A 43 -11.73 -5.01 -12.18
N TRP A 44 -11.09 -3.94 -12.69
CA TRP A 44 -9.64 -3.77 -12.70
C TRP A 44 -9.12 -3.19 -11.38
N TRP A 45 -10.00 -2.59 -10.57
CA TRP A 45 -9.61 -1.94 -9.33
C TRP A 45 -9.58 -2.92 -8.16
N ASN A 46 -8.39 -3.37 -7.82
CA ASN A 46 -8.16 -4.23 -6.67
C ASN A 46 -6.85 -3.82 -5.98
N GLU A 47 -6.79 -3.92 -4.66
CA GLU A 47 -5.67 -3.48 -3.85
C GLU A 47 -5.11 -4.64 -3.01
N SER A 48 -3.78 -4.70 -2.90
CA SER A 48 -3.11 -5.76 -2.13
C SER A 48 -1.69 -5.38 -1.67
N LEU A 49 -1.50 -4.16 -1.14
CA LEU A 49 -0.19 -3.68 -0.69
C LEU A 49 0.45 -4.54 0.40
N HIS A 50 -0.36 -5.03 1.34
CA HIS A 50 0.08 -5.88 2.46
C HIS A 50 -0.99 -6.89 2.89
N GLY A 51 -1.83 -7.32 1.97
CA GLY A 51 -2.96 -8.23 2.10
C GLY A 51 -4.06 -7.82 1.15
N VAL A 52 -4.97 -8.72 0.80
CA VAL A 52 -6.10 -8.41 -0.09
C VAL A 52 -7.05 -7.44 0.59
N ALA A 53 -7.19 -6.24 0.01
CA ALA A 53 -7.98 -5.17 0.61
C ALA A 53 -9.45 -5.21 0.22
N ARG A 54 -10.31 -4.81 1.17
CA ARG A 54 -11.73 -4.45 1.00
C ARG A 54 -12.65 -5.52 0.41
N ALA A 55 -12.23 -6.78 0.39
CA ALA A 55 -13.00 -7.90 -0.14
C ALA A 55 -13.36 -8.95 0.93
N GLY A 56 -13.65 -8.52 2.16
CA GLY A 56 -13.85 -9.37 3.32
C GLY A 56 -12.53 -9.71 4.03
N THR A 57 -12.52 -10.77 4.83
CA THR A 57 -11.34 -11.21 5.60
C THR A 57 -10.22 -11.70 4.70
N ALA A 58 -8.99 -11.34 5.04
CA ALA A 58 -7.75 -11.84 4.46
C ALA A 58 -6.62 -11.63 5.46
N THR A 59 -5.50 -12.32 5.29
CA THR A 59 -4.31 -12.10 6.11
C THR A 59 -3.77 -10.68 5.92
N VAL A 60 -3.50 -9.98 7.02
CA VAL A 60 -2.97 -8.60 7.03
C VAL A 60 -1.55 -8.63 7.56
N PHE A 61 -0.61 -8.50 6.63
CA PHE A 61 0.82 -8.35 6.91
C PHE A 61 1.17 -6.93 7.39
N PRO A 62 2.38 -6.69 7.92
CA PRO A 62 2.86 -5.33 8.14
C PRO A 62 2.74 -4.47 6.88
N GLN A 63 2.50 -3.17 7.06
CA GLN A 63 2.46 -2.22 5.95
C GLN A 63 3.79 -2.25 5.17
N ALA A 64 3.78 -1.85 3.91
CA ALA A 64 4.92 -1.97 2.98
C ALA A 64 6.24 -1.45 3.56
N ILE A 65 6.25 -0.30 4.25
CA ILE A 65 7.44 0.23 4.91
C ILE A 65 7.97 -0.68 6.02
N GLY A 66 7.07 -1.36 6.76
CA GLY A 66 7.43 -2.37 7.75
C GLY A 66 8.01 -3.61 7.10
N LEU A 67 7.39 -4.10 6.01
CA LEU A 67 7.95 -5.20 5.23
C LEU A 67 9.34 -4.85 4.66
N ALA A 68 9.57 -3.61 4.23
CA ALA A 68 10.88 -3.15 3.78
C ALA A 68 11.92 -3.16 4.90
N ALA A 69 11.52 -2.88 6.15
CA ALA A 69 12.40 -2.93 7.31
C ALA A 69 12.98 -4.32 7.62
N ILE A 70 12.43 -5.37 7.05
CA ILE A 70 12.93 -6.75 7.14
C ILE A 70 14.24 -6.92 6.33
N PHE A 71 14.42 -6.20 5.21
CA PHE A 71 15.56 -6.30 4.29
C PHE A 71 15.80 -7.72 3.75
N ASP A 72 14.74 -8.51 3.57
CA ASP A 72 14.80 -9.89 3.09
C ASP A 72 13.96 -10.03 1.81
N GLU A 73 14.64 -10.16 0.67
CA GLU A 73 14.00 -10.27 -0.65
C GLU A 73 13.16 -11.54 -0.79
N ASP A 74 13.64 -12.67 -0.29
CA ASP A 74 12.96 -13.96 -0.43
C ASP A 74 11.72 -14.02 0.47
N PHE A 75 11.83 -13.48 1.68
CA PHE A 75 10.68 -13.33 2.58
C PHE A 75 9.60 -12.42 1.97
N HIS A 76 10.01 -11.36 1.32
CA HIS A 76 9.11 -10.43 0.64
C HIS A 76 8.33 -11.09 -0.52
N GLU A 77 9.01 -11.94 -1.32
CA GLU A 77 8.37 -12.75 -2.36
C GLU A 77 7.37 -13.76 -1.79
N MET A 78 7.71 -14.39 -0.65
CA MET A 78 6.84 -15.34 0.04
C MET A 78 5.55 -14.66 0.54
N VAL A 79 5.65 -13.51 1.19
CA VAL A 79 4.47 -12.70 1.60
C VAL A 79 3.59 -12.38 0.39
N ALA A 80 4.16 -11.91 -0.71
CA ALA A 80 3.41 -11.61 -1.93
C ALA A 80 2.75 -12.85 -2.55
N SER A 81 3.39 -14.03 -2.43
CA SER A 81 2.82 -15.29 -2.89
C SER A 81 1.61 -15.72 -2.08
N VAL A 82 1.60 -15.50 -0.76
CA VAL A 82 0.42 -15.72 0.10
C VAL A 82 -0.70 -14.76 -0.32
N ILE A 83 -0.42 -13.47 -0.44
CA ILE A 83 -1.40 -12.45 -0.85
C ILE A 83 -2.07 -12.84 -2.17
N SER A 84 -1.29 -13.26 -3.17
CA SER A 84 -1.85 -13.66 -4.48
C SER A 84 -2.63 -14.97 -4.43
N THR A 85 -2.31 -15.88 -3.51
CA THR A 85 -3.08 -17.11 -3.27
C THR A 85 -4.45 -16.76 -2.68
N GLU A 86 -4.49 -15.90 -1.68
CA GLU A 86 -5.73 -15.42 -1.08
C GLU A 86 -6.59 -14.64 -2.09
N ALA A 87 -5.96 -13.80 -2.93
CA ALA A 87 -6.66 -13.11 -4.01
C ALA A 87 -7.35 -14.08 -4.97
N ARG A 88 -6.67 -15.16 -5.37
CA ARG A 88 -7.27 -16.22 -6.20
C ARG A 88 -8.39 -16.96 -5.48
N ALA A 89 -8.19 -17.35 -4.22
CA ALA A 89 -9.21 -18.02 -3.41
C ALA A 89 -10.51 -17.21 -3.35
N LYS A 90 -10.37 -15.90 -3.12
CA LYS A 90 -11.51 -14.96 -3.06
C LYS A 90 -12.16 -14.76 -4.42
N TYR A 91 -11.36 -14.53 -5.47
CA TYR A 91 -11.86 -14.38 -6.84
C TYR A 91 -12.66 -15.62 -7.28
N ASN A 92 -12.11 -16.84 -7.07
CA ASN A 92 -12.77 -18.08 -7.44
C ASN A 92 -14.12 -18.22 -6.73
N GLY A 93 -14.15 -18.01 -5.40
CA GLY A 93 -15.38 -18.10 -4.63
C GLY A 93 -16.42 -17.07 -5.02
N GLN A 94 -16.03 -15.79 -5.11
CA GLN A 94 -16.95 -14.69 -5.41
C GLN A 94 -17.47 -14.73 -6.84
N SER A 95 -16.60 -15.01 -7.82
CA SER A 95 -16.99 -15.09 -9.22
C SER A 95 -17.91 -16.26 -9.53
N ALA A 96 -17.79 -17.39 -8.79
CA ALA A 96 -18.72 -18.53 -8.88
C ALA A 96 -20.15 -18.15 -8.44
N HIS A 97 -20.29 -17.15 -7.58
CA HIS A 97 -21.58 -16.55 -7.17
C HIS A 97 -22.00 -15.36 -8.05
N GLY A 98 -21.28 -15.07 -9.14
CA GLY A 98 -21.57 -13.96 -10.04
C GLY A 98 -21.12 -12.59 -9.54
N ASP A 99 -20.42 -12.53 -8.41
CA ASP A 99 -19.91 -11.29 -7.84
C ASP A 99 -18.55 -10.94 -8.45
N ARG A 100 -18.53 -9.88 -9.27
CA ARG A 100 -17.37 -9.38 -10.02
C ARG A 100 -17.19 -7.88 -9.85
N ASP A 101 -17.58 -7.39 -8.70
CA ASP A 101 -17.55 -5.96 -8.37
C ASP A 101 -16.12 -5.50 -7.99
N ILE A 102 -15.97 -4.25 -7.62
CA ILE A 102 -14.73 -3.63 -7.14
C ILE A 102 -14.07 -4.48 -6.05
N TYR A 103 -12.75 -4.57 -6.06
CA TYR A 103 -11.91 -5.36 -5.14
C TYR A 103 -12.05 -6.89 -5.26
N LYS A 104 -12.66 -7.39 -6.33
CA LYS A 104 -12.93 -8.83 -6.52
C LYS A 104 -12.35 -9.38 -7.83
N GLY A 105 -11.44 -8.64 -8.46
CA GLY A 105 -10.71 -9.05 -9.67
C GLY A 105 -9.32 -9.61 -9.36
N LEU A 106 -8.51 -9.76 -10.41
CA LEU A 106 -7.17 -10.34 -10.37
C LEU A 106 -6.06 -9.36 -10.79
N SER A 107 -6.39 -8.10 -11.08
CA SER A 107 -5.43 -7.04 -11.36
C SER A 107 -5.17 -6.26 -10.06
N MET A 108 -4.06 -6.54 -9.39
CA MET A 108 -3.71 -5.93 -8.11
C MET A 108 -2.91 -4.65 -8.33
N TRP A 109 -3.44 -3.50 -7.88
CA TRP A 109 -2.78 -2.21 -8.00
C TRP A 109 -1.72 -2.04 -6.91
N SER A 110 -0.74 -2.91 -6.96
CA SER A 110 0.44 -3.01 -6.08
C SER A 110 1.59 -3.71 -6.82
N PRO A 111 2.85 -3.39 -6.43
CA PRO A 111 3.31 -2.57 -5.30
C PRO A 111 3.37 -1.06 -5.60
N ASN A 112 3.44 -0.25 -4.52
CA ASN A 112 3.86 1.14 -4.61
C ASN A 112 5.38 1.20 -4.52
N ILE A 113 6.04 1.49 -5.65
CA ILE A 113 7.52 1.58 -5.76
C ILE A 113 8.00 3.01 -5.97
N ASN A 114 7.23 3.98 -5.52
CA ASN A 114 7.68 5.37 -5.42
C ASN A 114 8.75 5.51 -4.33
N ILE A 115 9.62 6.50 -4.46
CA ILE A 115 10.63 6.79 -3.46
C ILE A 115 10.04 7.65 -2.35
N PHE A 116 10.24 7.24 -1.09
CA PHE A 116 9.85 8.02 0.08
C PHE A 116 10.78 9.24 0.20
N ARG A 117 10.54 10.25 -0.66
CA ARG A 117 11.46 11.37 -0.87
C ARG A 117 11.41 12.41 0.25
N ASP A 118 10.20 12.72 0.76
CA ASP A 118 9.99 13.69 1.84
C ASP A 118 9.42 12.96 3.06
N PRO A 119 10.06 13.06 4.25
CA PRO A 119 9.61 12.36 5.46
C PRO A 119 8.23 12.78 5.94
N ARG A 120 7.67 13.87 5.40
CA ARG A 120 6.30 14.34 5.71
C ARG A 120 5.22 13.64 4.90
N TRP A 121 5.58 13.03 3.77
CA TRP A 121 4.61 12.46 2.86
C TRP A 121 3.76 11.36 3.52
N GLY A 122 2.42 11.57 3.52
CA GLY A 122 1.46 10.70 4.19
C GLY A 122 1.41 9.28 3.65
N ARG A 123 1.58 9.09 2.33
CA ARG A 123 1.61 7.77 1.68
C ARG A 123 3.00 7.11 1.67
N GLY A 124 3.99 7.73 2.31
CA GLY A 124 5.34 7.14 2.41
C GLY A 124 5.34 5.74 2.99
N HIS A 125 4.43 5.43 3.92
CA HIS A 125 4.31 4.09 4.51
C HIS A 125 3.86 3.00 3.52
N GLU A 126 3.31 3.36 2.37
CA GLU A 126 2.95 2.42 1.31
C GLU A 126 4.16 1.96 0.49
N THR A 127 5.33 2.60 0.66
CA THR A 127 6.54 2.38 -0.13
C THR A 127 7.56 1.50 0.58
N TYR A 128 8.63 1.17 -0.13
CA TYR A 128 9.77 0.40 0.42
C TYR A 128 10.91 1.29 0.92
N GLY A 129 10.67 2.60 1.07
CA GLY A 129 11.62 3.53 1.66
C GLY A 129 12.24 4.51 0.67
N GLU A 130 13.38 5.08 1.08
CA GLU A 130 14.03 6.19 0.37
C GLU A 130 15.09 5.75 -0.66
N ASP A 131 15.57 4.50 -0.57
CA ASP A 131 16.64 4.01 -1.42
C ASP A 131 16.13 3.37 -2.71
N PRO A 132 16.56 3.84 -3.91
CA PRO A 132 16.07 3.31 -5.18
C PRO A 132 16.48 1.85 -5.43
N TYR A 133 17.63 1.40 -4.90
CA TYR A 133 18.09 0.03 -5.08
C TYR A 133 17.26 -0.93 -4.21
N LEU A 134 17.11 -0.65 -2.91
CA LEU A 134 16.24 -1.43 -2.02
C LEU A 134 14.83 -1.53 -2.59
N THR A 135 14.25 -0.38 -3.00
CA THR A 135 12.92 -0.33 -3.60
C THR A 135 12.83 -1.19 -4.86
N SER A 136 13.87 -1.16 -5.71
CA SER A 136 13.92 -2.01 -6.91
C SER A 136 13.95 -3.49 -6.57
N ARG A 137 14.79 -3.91 -5.61
CA ARG A 137 14.92 -5.33 -5.23
C ARG A 137 13.63 -5.87 -4.63
N LEU A 138 13.07 -5.17 -3.62
CA LEU A 138 11.82 -5.59 -2.97
C LEU A 138 10.64 -5.53 -3.94
N GLY A 139 10.55 -4.48 -4.77
CA GLY A 139 9.51 -4.36 -5.79
C GLY A 139 9.51 -5.50 -6.81
N VAL A 140 10.69 -5.89 -7.29
CA VAL A 140 10.85 -7.04 -8.20
C VAL A 140 10.37 -8.34 -7.55
N ARG A 141 10.73 -8.59 -6.29
CA ARG A 141 10.33 -9.79 -5.56
C ARG A 141 8.83 -9.83 -5.27
N PHE A 142 8.27 -8.69 -4.85
CA PHE A 142 6.83 -8.59 -4.62
C PHE A 142 6.01 -8.87 -5.88
N ILE A 143 6.41 -8.29 -7.03
CA ILE A 143 5.76 -8.52 -8.32
C ILE A 143 5.86 -10.00 -8.71
N LYS A 144 7.03 -10.64 -8.53
CA LYS A 144 7.20 -12.08 -8.82
C LYS A 144 6.31 -12.95 -7.94
N GLY A 145 6.24 -12.67 -6.65
CA GLY A 145 5.36 -13.37 -5.71
C GLY A 145 3.87 -13.19 -6.06
N LEU A 146 3.47 -11.98 -6.45
CA LEU A 146 2.11 -11.73 -6.92
C LEU A 146 1.80 -12.49 -8.20
N GLN A 147 2.64 -12.37 -9.22
CA GLN A 147 2.38 -12.94 -10.56
C GLN A 147 2.57 -14.45 -10.60
N GLY A 148 3.38 -15.01 -9.68
CA GLY A 148 3.67 -16.44 -9.67
C GLY A 148 4.51 -16.90 -10.85
N ASN A 149 4.71 -18.22 -10.95
CA ASN A 149 5.54 -18.85 -11.97
C ASN A 149 4.83 -20.00 -12.73
N GLY A 150 3.51 -20.08 -12.63
CA GLY A 150 2.69 -21.11 -13.26
C GLY A 150 2.50 -20.92 -14.78
N LYS A 151 1.58 -21.70 -15.35
CA LYS A 151 1.19 -21.57 -16.75
C LYS A 151 0.53 -20.22 -17.02
N TYR A 152 -0.31 -19.76 -16.11
CA TYR A 152 -0.96 -18.45 -16.15
C TYR A 152 -0.37 -17.53 -15.09
N LEU A 153 -0.67 -16.23 -15.15
CA LEU A 153 -0.40 -15.32 -14.04
C LEU A 153 -1.35 -15.63 -12.89
N LYS A 154 -0.81 -15.68 -11.66
CA LYS A 154 -1.63 -15.89 -10.48
C LYS A 154 -2.52 -14.67 -10.22
N VAL A 155 -1.93 -13.47 -10.21
CA VAL A 155 -2.60 -12.18 -10.38
C VAL A 155 -1.74 -11.27 -11.25
N ALA A 156 -2.28 -10.21 -11.81
CA ALA A 156 -1.52 -9.18 -12.50
C ALA A 156 -1.09 -8.12 -11.50
N ALA A 157 0.22 -7.97 -11.27
CA ALA A 157 0.76 -6.89 -10.46
C ALA A 157 0.76 -5.58 -11.25
N CYS A 158 0.67 -4.44 -10.53
CA CYS A 158 0.69 -3.11 -11.10
C CYS A 158 1.69 -2.23 -10.35
N ALA A 159 2.80 -1.88 -10.99
CA ALA A 159 3.77 -0.96 -10.42
C ALA A 159 3.24 0.48 -10.43
N LYS A 160 3.20 1.12 -9.26
CA LYS A 160 2.63 2.47 -9.10
C LYS A 160 3.51 3.37 -8.24
N HIS A 161 3.40 4.70 -8.39
CA HIS A 161 2.66 5.47 -9.39
C HIS A 161 3.68 6.09 -10.35
N PHE A 162 3.59 5.80 -11.63
CA PHE A 162 4.58 6.18 -12.65
C PHE A 162 4.29 7.60 -13.19
N ALA A 163 5.09 8.63 -12.87
CA ALA A 163 6.29 8.60 -12.07
C ALA A 163 6.42 9.88 -11.23
N VAL A 164 7.49 9.92 -10.39
CA VAL A 164 7.83 11.08 -9.55
C VAL A 164 6.68 11.49 -8.62
N HIS A 165 6.00 10.51 -8.03
CA HIS A 165 4.93 10.73 -7.07
C HIS A 165 5.45 10.48 -5.65
N SER A 166 5.62 11.56 -4.87
CA SER A 166 6.20 11.53 -3.52
C SER A 166 5.61 12.65 -2.63
N GLY A 167 4.33 13.00 -2.84
CA GLY A 167 3.65 14.16 -2.25
C GLY A 167 3.99 15.48 -2.96
N PRO A 168 3.48 16.61 -2.47
CA PRO A 168 2.56 16.75 -1.34
C PRO A 168 1.13 16.30 -1.67
N GLU A 169 0.46 15.62 -0.73
CA GLU A 169 -0.88 15.07 -0.95
C GLU A 169 -1.92 16.17 -1.23
N ALA A 170 -1.89 17.28 -0.49
CA ALA A 170 -2.87 18.36 -0.61
C ALA A 170 -2.96 19.00 -2.01
N ILE A 171 -1.93 18.85 -2.83
CA ILE A 171 -1.87 19.45 -4.18
C ILE A 171 -1.56 18.41 -5.27
N ARG A 172 -1.63 17.11 -4.98
CA ARG A 172 -1.25 16.03 -5.91
C ARG A 172 -1.95 16.12 -7.26
N HIS A 173 -3.19 16.62 -7.30
CA HIS A 173 -3.98 16.79 -8.52
C HIS A 173 -3.51 17.93 -9.42
N SER A 174 -2.77 18.91 -8.90
CA SER A 174 -2.28 20.07 -9.66
C SER A 174 -0.76 20.17 -9.72
N PHE A 175 -0.05 19.33 -8.95
CA PHE A 175 1.39 19.37 -8.79
C PHE A 175 2.12 19.08 -10.10
N ASP A 176 3.19 19.84 -10.38
CA ASP A 176 4.14 19.54 -11.44
C ASP A 176 5.50 19.16 -10.84
N ALA A 177 5.84 17.90 -10.90
CA ALA A 177 7.10 17.38 -10.41
C ALA A 177 8.22 17.72 -11.41
N VAL A 178 8.97 18.78 -11.11
CA VAL A 178 10.13 19.18 -11.93
C VAL A 178 11.36 18.39 -11.51
N ALA A 179 11.76 17.43 -12.31
CA ALA A 179 12.92 16.59 -12.08
C ALA A 179 13.90 16.67 -13.25
N ASN A 180 15.18 16.90 -12.94
CA ASN A 180 16.23 16.90 -13.95
C ASN A 180 16.57 15.47 -14.44
N PRO A 181 17.28 15.31 -15.57
CA PRO A 181 17.59 13.97 -16.11
C PRO A 181 18.40 13.08 -15.16
N LYS A 182 19.24 13.64 -14.30
CA LYS A 182 20.01 12.86 -13.32
C LYS A 182 19.07 12.26 -12.27
N ASP A 183 18.25 13.09 -11.63
CA ASP A 183 17.31 12.65 -10.60
C ASP A 183 16.29 11.64 -11.16
N MET A 184 15.82 11.88 -12.40
CA MET A 184 14.97 10.91 -13.09
C MET A 184 15.64 9.53 -13.18
N ASN A 185 16.88 9.44 -13.69
CA ASN A 185 17.53 8.17 -13.96
C ASN A 185 18.19 7.52 -12.75
N GLU A 186 18.52 8.28 -11.70
CA GLU A 186 19.20 7.75 -10.51
C GLU A 186 18.25 7.51 -9.33
N THR A 187 17.10 8.20 -9.29
CA THR A 187 16.19 8.15 -8.15
C THR A 187 14.79 7.61 -8.52
N TYR A 188 14.12 8.23 -9.48
CA TYR A 188 12.68 8.00 -9.69
C TYR A 188 12.34 6.87 -10.65
N LEU A 189 13.18 6.58 -11.64
CA LEU A 189 12.92 5.56 -12.65
C LEU A 189 13.51 4.17 -12.37
N PRO A 190 14.57 3.98 -11.57
CA PRO A 190 15.23 2.67 -11.44
C PRO A 190 14.30 1.54 -10.98
N ALA A 191 13.43 1.78 -10.01
CA ALA A 191 12.51 0.76 -9.50
C ALA A 191 11.48 0.34 -10.57
N PHE A 192 10.97 1.29 -11.36
CA PHE A 192 10.06 0.98 -12.48
C PHE A 192 10.77 0.24 -13.61
N GLU A 193 12.02 0.63 -13.94
CA GLU A 193 12.81 -0.09 -14.93
C GLU A 193 13.06 -1.54 -14.52
N ALA A 194 13.42 -1.78 -13.25
CA ALA A 194 13.59 -3.12 -12.69
C ALA A 194 12.28 -3.91 -12.71
N ALA A 195 11.15 -3.30 -12.32
CA ALA A 195 9.83 -3.94 -12.38
C ALA A 195 9.48 -4.41 -13.79
N VAL A 196 9.77 -3.60 -14.82
CA VAL A 196 9.50 -3.95 -16.22
C VAL A 196 10.49 -5.00 -16.72
N LYS A 197 11.79 -4.79 -16.52
CA LYS A 197 12.84 -5.62 -17.17
C LYS A 197 13.09 -6.92 -16.44
N GLU A 198 13.07 -6.93 -15.11
CA GLU A 198 13.42 -8.10 -14.30
C GLU A 198 12.20 -8.89 -13.81
N ALA A 199 11.15 -8.19 -13.36
CA ALA A 199 9.93 -8.82 -12.87
C ALA A 199 8.87 -9.05 -13.96
N LYS A 200 9.00 -8.43 -15.13
CA LYS A 200 8.00 -8.48 -16.21
C LYS A 200 6.60 -8.12 -15.69
N VAL A 201 6.52 -7.01 -14.95
CA VAL A 201 5.26 -6.53 -14.38
C VAL A 201 4.18 -6.39 -15.47
N GLU A 202 2.98 -6.87 -15.18
CA GLU A 202 1.89 -6.91 -16.17
C GLU A 202 1.19 -5.57 -16.33
N SER A 203 1.20 -4.71 -15.30
CA SER A 203 0.58 -3.39 -15.39
C SER A 203 1.47 -2.32 -14.78
N VAL A 204 1.28 -1.08 -15.24
CA VAL A 204 1.87 0.13 -14.67
C VAL A 204 0.76 1.16 -14.50
N MET A 205 0.72 1.85 -13.36
CA MET A 205 -0.24 2.92 -13.10
C MET A 205 0.43 4.28 -13.22
N GLY A 206 -0.12 5.15 -14.07
CA GLY A 206 0.28 6.54 -14.17
C GLY A 206 -0.12 7.33 -12.91
N ALA A 207 0.71 8.27 -12.50
CA ALA A 207 0.48 9.10 -11.31
C ALA A 207 -0.53 10.23 -11.55
N TYR A 208 -0.99 10.88 -10.45
CA TYR A 208 -1.84 12.07 -10.51
C TYR A 208 -1.12 13.28 -11.10
N ASN A 209 0.12 13.50 -10.66
CA ASN A 209 0.88 14.70 -10.95
C ASN A 209 1.32 14.82 -12.43
N ARG A 210 1.70 16.02 -12.80
CA ARG A 210 2.53 16.24 -14.01
C ARG A 210 4.00 15.93 -13.68
N VAL A 211 4.75 15.62 -14.73
CA VAL A 211 6.22 15.52 -14.66
C VAL A 211 6.79 16.41 -15.77
N ASN A 212 7.54 17.44 -15.39
CA ASN A 212 8.11 18.41 -16.32
C ASN A 212 7.06 18.98 -17.31
N GLY A 213 5.85 19.27 -16.79
CA GLY A 213 4.74 19.83 -17.55
C GLY A 213 3.80 18.83 -18.21
N GLU A 214 4.20 17.56 -18.41
CA GLU A 214 3.35 16.52 -18.99
C GLU A 214 2.55 15.80 -17.89
N PRO A 215 1.20 15.63 -18.02
CA PRO A 215 0.43 14.81 -17.07
C PRO A 215 0.88 13.35 -17.16
N ALA A 216 1.21 12.72 -16.03
CA ALA A 216 1.82 11.40 -16.03
C ALA A 216 0.99 10.33 -16.77
N CYS A 217 -0.35 10.35 -16.60
CA CYS A 217 -1.26 9.44 -17.30
C CYS A 217 -1.45 9.75 -18.80
N GLY A 218 -0.88 10.84 -19.30
CA GLY A 218 -0.94 11.23 -20.71
C GLY A 218 0.43 11.64 -21.27
N SER A 219 1.50 11.34 -20.55
CA SER A 219 2.86 11.74 -20.92
C SER A 219 3.41 10.89 -22.05
N LYS A 220 3.73 11.54 -23.19
CA LYS A 220 4.44 10.88 -24.27
C LYS A 220 5.85 10.45 -23.82
N THR A 221 6.54 11.30 -23.09
CA THR A 221 7.89 11.02 -22.59
C THR A 221 7.91 9.78 -21.69
N LEU A 222 7.00 9.71 -20.71
CA LEU A 222 6.98 8.59 -19.75
C LEU A 222 6.42 7.31 -20.38
N LEU A 223 5.23 7.37 -20.97
CA LEU A 223 4.50 6.17 -21.39
C LEU A 223 4.98 5.63 -22.73
N VAL A 224 5.32 6.49 -23.69
CA VAL A 224 5.75 6.05 -25.01
C VAL A 224 7.26 5.91 -25.09
N ASP A 225 8.00 6.99 -24.84
CA ASP A 225 9.43 7.02 -25.14
C ASP A 225 10.23 6.18 -24.11
N ILE A 226 9.88 6.26 -22.82
CA ILE A 226 10.57 5.51 -21.74
C ILE A 226 9.96 4.11 -21.57
N LEU A 227 8.69 4.04 -21.22
CA LEU A 227 8.05 2.77 -20.84
C LEU A 227 7.96 1.80 -22.02
N ARG A 228 7.35 2.21 -23.12
CA ARG A 228 7.15 1.34 -24.30
C ARG A 228 8.42 1.18 -25.13
N ASN A 229 9.07 2.29 -25.54
CA ASN A 229 10.18 2.23 -26.49
C ASN A 229 11.51 1.85 -25.85
N LYS A 230 11.92 2.49 -24.72
CA LYS A 230 13.21 2.24 -24.08
C LYS A 230 13.22 0.94 -23.27
N TRP A 231 12.15 0.67 -22.50
CA TRP A 231 12.09 -0.49 -21.62
C TRP A 231 11.34 -1.69 -22.21
N GLN A 232 10.67 -1.51 -23.36
CA GLN A 232 9.92 -2.56 -24.05
C GLN A 232 8.81 -3.18 -23.17
N PHE A 233 8.08 -2.31 -22.46
CA PHE A 233 6.94 -2.74 -21.65
C PHE A 233 5.81 -3.24 -22.55
N GLU A 234 5.29 -4.40 -22.22
CA GLU A 234 4.33 -5.13 -23.07
C GLU A 234 2.92 -5.25 -22.47
N GLY A 235 2.76 -4.92 -21.16
CA GLY A 235 1.49 -5.00 -20.47
C GLY A 235 0.57 -3.79 -20.71
N HIS A 236 -0.47 -3.64 -19.89
CA HIS A 236 -1.38 -2.50 -19.98
C HIS A 236 -1.00 -1.39 -18.97
N VAL A 237 -1.41 -0.17 -19.29
CA VAL A 237 -1.27 1.00 -18.41
C VAL A 237 -2.65 1.40 -17.89
N THR A 238 -2.77 1.59 -16.58
CA THR A 238 -3.95 2.16 -15.94
C THR A 238 -3.69 3.58 -15.45
N SER A 239 -4.72 4.44 -15.43
CA SER A 239 -4.62 5.72 -14.75
C SER A 239 -4.80 5.54 -13.24
N ASP A 240 -4.24 6.44 -12.45
CA ASP A 240 -4.74 6.65 -11.10
C ASP A 240 -6.19 7.15 -11.13
N CYS A 241 -6.89 7.03 -9.99
CA CYS A 241 -8.33 7.27 -9.96
C CYS A 241 -8.65 8.76 -10.17
N TRP A 242 -9.42 9.04 -11.23
CA TRP A 242 -9.76 10.38 -11.73
C TRP A 242 -8.57 11.20 -12.26
N ALA A 243 -7.34 10.68 -12.32
CA ALA A 243 -6.17 11.42 -12.77
C ALA A 243 -6.27 11.96 -14.22
N ILE A 244 -7.03 11.29 -15.11
CA ILE A 244 -7.26 11.81 -16.47
C ILE A 244 -8.19 13.03 -16.46
N ARG A 245 -9.10 13.13 -15.49
CA ARG A 245 -9.96 14.31 -15.31
C ARG A 245 -9.13 15.55 -14.96
N ASP A 246 -8.05 15.37 -14.22
CA ASP A 246 -7.15 16.45 -13.82
C ASP A 246 -6.56 17.20 -15.03
N PHE A 247 -6.46 16.57 -16.21
CA PHE A 247 -5.89 17.22 -17.40
C PHE A 247 -6.63 18.51 -17.78
N HIS A 248 -7.96 18.52 -17.69
CA HIS A 248 -8.77 19.71 -17.97
C HIS A 248 -9.19 20.47 -16.70
N GLU A 249 -9.38 19.80 -15.55
CA GLU A 249 -9.85 20.48 -14.34
C GLU A 249 -8.72 21.16 -13.54
N HIS A 250 -7.52 20.54 -13.48
CA HIS A 250 -6.45 21.01 -12.60
C HIS A 250 -5.13 21.30 -13.31
N HIS A 251 -4.76 20.51 -14.32
CA HIS A 251 -3.52 20.70 -15.07
C HIS A 251 -3.64 21.75 -16.17
N HIS A 252 -4.85 21.95 -16.71
CA HIS A 252 -5.16 22.86 -17.82
C HIS A 252 -4.29 22.60 -19.07
N VAL A 253 -4.02 21.31 -19.37
CA VAL A 253 -3.28 20.89 -20.58
C VAL A 253 -4.24 20.50 -21.71
N THR A 254 -5.52 20.33 -21.41
CA THR A 254 -6.65 20.15 -22.32
C THR A 254 -7.80 21.02 -21.85
N ASP A 255 -8.76 21.31 -22.74
CA ASP A 255 -9.91 22.16 -22.40
C ASP A 255 -11.15 21.33 -22.01
N THR A 256 -11.25 20.10 -22.52
CA THR A 256 -12.46 19.25 -22.39
C THR A 256 -12.15 17.82 -21.97
N ALA A 257 -13.16 17.13 -21.46
CA ALA A 257 -13.05 15.70 -21.10
C ALA A 257 -12.78 14.78 -22.31
N PRO A 258 -13.39 14.97 -23.52
CA PRO A 258 -13.01 14.23 -24.72
C PRO A 258 -11.54 14.40 -25.11
N GLU A 259 -11.02 15.64 -25.06
CA GLU A 259 -9.59 15.89 -25.32
C GLU A 259 -8.67 15.21 -24.31
N SER A 260 -9.03 15.21 -23.03
CA SER A 260 -8.29 14.51 -21.98
C SER A 260 -8.29 13.00 -22.19
N ALA A 261 -9.44 12.42 -22.54
CA ALA A 261 -9.56 11.00 -22.88
C ALA A 261 -8.68 10.65 -24.09
N ALA A 262 -8.70 11.49 -25.13
CA ALA A 262 -7.90 11.29 -26.33
C ALA A 262 -6.40 11.38 -26.05
N LEU A 263 -5.95 12.37 -25.28
CA LEU A 263 -4.54 12.56 -24.93
C LEU A 263 -4.00 11.33 -24.16
N ALA A 264 -4.75 10.87 -23.16
CA ALA A 264 -4.37 9.72 -22.37
C ALA A 264 -4.30 8.43 -23.20
N LEU A 265 -5.36 8.12 -23.97
CA LEU A 265 -5.44 6.92 -24.80
C LEU A 265 -4.33 6.87 -25.85
N LYS A 266 -4.11 7.95 -26.60
CA LYS A 266 -3.10 8.02 -27.69
C LYS A 266 -1.68 7.87 -27.17
N ASN A 267 -1.42 8.28 -25.93
CA ASN A 267 -0.13 8.08 -25.28
C ASN A 267 -0.05 6.75 -24.50
N GLY A 268 -1.08 5.89 -24.59
CA GLY A 268 -1.02 4.49 -24.15
C GLY A 268 -1.46 4.23 -22.73
N CYS A 269 -2.30 5.11 -22.15
CA CYS A 269 -3.08 4.80 -20.94
C CYS A 269 -4.31 4.00 -21.34
N ASP A 270 -4.32 2.70 -21.07
CA ASP A 270 -5.30 1.75 -21.62
C ASP A 270 -6.58 1.67 -20.74
N VAL A 271 -6.44 1.75 -19.41
CA VAL A 271 -7.54 1.67 -18.44
C VAL A 271 -7.73 2.98 -17.71
N ASN A 272 -8.94 3.50 -17.70
CA ASN A 272 -9.30 4.67 -16.89
C ASN A 272 -9.93 4.26 -15.55
N CYS A 273 -9.27 4.54 -14.44
CA CYS A 273 -9.95 4.62 -13.15
C CYS A 273 -10.67 5.96 -13.04
N GLY A 274 -11.99 5.93 -13.08
CA GLY A 274 -12.83 7.12 -13.10
C GLY A 274 -13.80 7.14 -14.27
N ASN A 275 -14.24 8.34 -14.66
CA ASN A 275 -15.33 8.54 -15.61
C ASN A 275 -14.93 9.23 -16.93
N THR A 276 -13.69 9.65 -17.09
CA THR A 276 -13.27 10.43 -18.27
C THR A 276 -13.40 9.63 -19.57
N TYR A 277 -13.17 8.30 -19.55
CA TYR A 277 -13.36 7.46 -20.74
C TYR A 277 -14.82 7.18 -21.12
N LEU A 278 -15.80 7.65 -20.33
CA LEU A 278 -17.19 7.75 -20.80
C LEU A 278 -17.32 8.66 -22.04
N HIS A 279 -16.40 9.60 -22.21
CA HIS A 279 -16.34 10.53 -23.36
C HIS A 279 -15.57 9.96 -24.56
N MET A 280 -15.18 8.67 -24.55
CA MET A 280 -14.36 8.07 -25.62
C MET A 280 -15.08 8.06 -26.97
N LEU A 281 -16.38 7.74 -26.98
CA LEU A 281 -17.16 7.80 -28.24
C LEU A 281 -17.36 9.22 -28.75
N THR A 282 -17.46 10.21 -27.86
CA THR A 282 -17.47 11.64 -28.25
C THR A 282 -16.13 12.01 -28.85
N ALA A 283 -15.01 11.63 -28.22
CA ALA A 283 -13.67 11.88 -28.77
C ALA A 283 -13.48 11.24 -30.17
N TYR A 284 -14.05 10.04 -30.39
CA TYR A 284 -14.05 9.39 -31.70
C TYR A 284 -14.88 10.19 -32.72
N GLN A 285 -16.09 10.63 -32.38
CA GLN A 285 -16.96 11.40 -33.26
C GLN A 285 -16.35 12.76 -33.63
N GLU A 286 -15.58 13.37 -32.72
CA GLU A 286 -14.85 14.61 -32.94
C GLU A 286 -13.53 14.41 -33.69
N GLY A 287 -13.17 13.16 -34.01
CA GLY A 287 -11.94 12.84 -34.74
C GLY A 287 -10.66 12.98 -33.91
N LEU A 288 -10.79 13.05 -32.57
CA LEU A 288 -9.65 13.14 -31.65
C LEU A 288 -8.94 11.79 -31.46
N VAL A 289 -9.65 10.69 -31.61
CA VAL A 289 -9.12 9.32 -31.60
C VAL A 289 -9.66 8.52 -32.77
N THR A 290 -8.96 7.45 -33.13
CA THR A 290 -9.39 6.48 -34.14
C THR A 290 -9.94 5.21 -33.49
N GLU A 291 -10.68 4.37 -34.26
CA GLU A 291 -11.06 3.04 -33.79
C GLU A 291 -9.83 2.17 -33.49
N GLU A 292 -8.72 2.37 -34.22
CA GLU A 292 -7.47 1.64 -34.00
C GLU A 292 -6.85 1.97 -32.63
N ASP A 293 -6.90 3.24 -32.18
CA ASP A 293 -6.44 3.63 -30.85
C ASP A 293 -7.23 2.90 -29.76
N ILE A 294 -8.56 2.87 -29.88
CA ILE A 294 -9.46 2.17 -28.96
C ILE A 294 -9.22 0.66 -28.97
N THR A 295 -9.06 0.08 -30.17
CA THR A 295 -8.80 -1.34 -30.38
C THR A 295 -7.48 -1.76 -29.74
N THR A 296 -6.41 -0.98 -29.93
CA THR A 296 -5.09 -1.25 -29.38
C THR A 296 -5.11 -1.31 -27.85
N ALA A 297 -5.78 -0.37 -27.18
CA ALA A 297 -5.92 -0.38 -25.74
C ALA A 297 -6.73 -1.60 -25.27
N CYS A 298 -7.84 -1.90 -25.93
CA CYS A 298 -8.67 -3.06 -25.62
C CYS A 298 -7.88 -4.36 -25.77
N GLU A 299 -7.10 -4.54 -26.83
CA GLU A 299 -6.26 -5.72 -27.06
C GLU A 299 -5.20 -5.92 -25.96
N ARG A 300 -4.57 -4.85 -25.47
CA ARG A 300 -3.62 -4.93 -24.33
C ARG A 300 -4.32 -5.42 -23.06
N MET A 301 -5.49 -4.89 -22.76
CA MET A 301 -6.29 -5.30 -21.61
C MET A 301 -6.72 -6.78 -21.72
N TYR A 302 -7.20 -7.19 -22.87
CA TYR A 302 -7.61 -8.57 -23.09
C TYR A 302 -6.43 -9.55 -23.12
N THR A 303 -5.26 -9.11 -23.59
CA THR A 303 -4.01 -9.89 -23.44
C THR A 303 -3.73 -10.23 -21.98
N SER A 304 -3.86 -9.24 -21.07
CA SER A 304 -3.72 -9.48 -19.63
C SER A 304 -4.78 -10.47 -19.11
N ARG A 305 -6.03 -10.37 -19.54
CA ARG A 305 -7.09 -11.32 -19.13
C ARG A 305 -6.81 -12.75 -19.62
N TYR A 306 -6.25 -12.92 -20.83
CA TYR A 306 -5.80 -14.23 -21.32
C TYR A 306 -4.62 -14.76 -20.50
N LEU A 307 -3.64 -13.92 -20.19
CA LEU A 307 -2.51 -14.29 -19.33
C LEU A 307 -2.94 -14.67 -17.90
N LEU A 308 -4.01 -14.08 -17.40
CA LEU A 308 -4.64 -14.43 -16.11
C LEU A 308 -5.46 -15.74 -16.18
N GLY A 309 -5.65 -16.33 -17.37
CA GLY A 309 -6.48 -17.53 -17.55
C GLY A 309 -7.99 -17.27 -17.46
N CYS A 310 -8.45 -16.00 -17.57
CA CYS A 310 -9.88 -15.67 -17.43
C CYS A 310 -10.81 -16.33 -18.46
N PHE A 311 -10.25 -16.86 -19.54
CA PHE A 311 -10.97 -17.52 -20.64
C PHE A 311 -10.48 -18.96 -20.85
N ALA A 312 -9.74 -19.54 -19.90
CA ALA A 312 -9.17 -20.88 -20.00
C ALA A 312 -9.96 -21.87 -19.16
N ASP A 313 -10.04 -23.11 -19.63
CA ASP A 313 -10.65 -24.24 -18.91
C ASP A 313 -9.60 -25.00 -18.04
N ASP A 314 -8.32 -24.69 -18.20
CA ASP A 314 -7.20 -25.40 -17.59
C ASP A 314 -6.31 -24.53 -16.69
N CYS A 315 -6.82 -23.40 -16.21
CA CYS A 315 -6.08 -22.55 -15.29
C CYS A 315 -5.86 -23.28 -13.96
N GLU A 316 -4.60 -23.51 -13.61
CA GLU A 316 -4.22 -24.21 -12.37
C GLU A 316 -4.70 -23.49 -11.11
N TYR A 317 -4.82 -22.18 -11.17
CA TYR A 317 -5.23 -21.35 -10.04
C TYR A 317 -6.74 -21.36 -9.75
N ASP A 318 -7.57 -21.80 -10.69
CA ASP A 318 -9.02 -21.94 -10.50
C ASP A 318 -9.37 -23.04 -9.48
N LYS A 319 -8.39 -23.91 -9.17
CA LYS A 319 -8.52 -24.98 -8.18
C LYS A 319 -8.23 -24.53 -6.75
N ILE A 320 -7.74 -23.30 -6.54
CA ILE A 320 -7.48 -22.78 -5.21
C ILE A 320 -8.81 -22.60 -4.48
N PRO A 321 -9.05 -23.33 -3.36
CA PRO A 321 -10.31 -23.26 -2.63
C PRO A 321 -10.36 -21.97 -1.78
N TYR A 322 -11.56 -21.54 -1.41
CA TYR A 322 -11.74 -20.39 -0.52
C TYR A 322 -11.05 -20.56 0.86
N THR A 323 -10.92 -21.80 1.31
CA THR A 323 -10.23 -22.16 2.58
C THR A 323 -8.71 -21.93 2.55
N ALA A 324 -8.13 -21.56 1.40
CA ALA A 324 -6.74 -21.10 1.31
C ALA A 324 -6.57 -19.64 1.74
N ASN A 325 -7.66 -18.95 2.08
CA ASN A 325 -7.66 -17.60 2.61
C ASN A 325 -7.65 -17.62 4.14
N ASP A 326 -6.83 -16.78 4.76
CA ASP A 326 -6.78 -16.57 6.22
C ASP A 326 -6.55 -17.87 6.99
N THR A 327 -5.47 -18.59 6.65
CA THR A 327 -5.11 -19.87 7.28
C THR A 327 -4.18 -19.66 8.48
N ASP A 328 -4.07 -20.67 9.36
CA ASP A 328 -3.15 -20.63 10.50
C ASP A 328 -1.68 -20.47 10.05
N GLU A 329 -1.31 -21.04 8.88
CA GLU A 329 0.03 -20.88 8.31
C GLU A 329 0.27 -19.45 7.83
N ASN A 330 -0.76 -18.80 7.26
CA ASN A 330 -0.68 -17.40 6.84
C ASN A 330 -0.57 -16.48 8.07
N ASP A 331 -1.29 -16.79 9.16
CA ASP A 331 -1.19 -16.03 10.42
C ASP A 331 0.20 -16.19 11.05
N ALA A 332 0.77 -17.39 11.05
CA ALA A 332 2.14 -17.62 11.51
C ALA A 332 3.16 -16.82 10.68
N LEU A 333 3.00 -16.74 9.36
CA LEU A 333 3.85 -15.89 8.51
C LEU A 333 3.66 -14.40 8.80
N ALA A 334 2.43 -13.97 9.10
CA ALA A 334 2.16 -12.58 9.49
C ALA A 334 2.79 -12.23 10.84
N LEU A 335 2.83 -13.18 11.78
CA LEU A 335 3.55 -13.04 13.05
C LEU A 335 5.06 -12.90 12.81
N GLU A 336 5.66 -13.80 12.04
CA GLU A 336 7.09 -13.72 11.69
C GLU A 336 7.44 -12.40 11.00
N ALA A 337 6.56 -11.91 10.11
CA ALA A 337 6.74 -10.61 9.46
C ALA A 337 6.72 -9.46 10.47
N ALA A 338 5.80 -9.50 11.45
CA ALA A 338 5.68 -8.48 12.49
C ALA A 338 6.90 -8.47 13.43
N GLU A 339 7.42 -9.63 13.82
CA GLU A 339 8.63 -9.77 14.61
C GLU A 339 9.87 -9.22 13.90
N LYS A 340 10.03 -9.58 12.62
CA LYS A 340 11.17 -9.17 11.80
C LYS A 340 11.15 -7.69 11.43
N CYS A 341 9.98 -7.06 11.35
CA CYS A 341 9.87 -5.67 10.91
C CYS A 341 10.18 -4.65 12.00
N MET A 342 10.00 -5.00 13.29
CA MET A 342 10.19 -4.07 14.40
C MET A 342 11.66 -3.71 14.58
N VAL A 343 11.93 -2.42 14.80
CA VAL A 343 13.28 -1.86 14.91
C VAL A 343 13.53 -1.36 16.33
N LEU A 344 14.52 -1.94 17.01
CA LEU A 344 14.97 -1.43 18.30
C LEU A 344 15.90 -0.23 18.05
N LEU A 345 15.36 0.98 18.25
CA LEU A 345 16.09 2.23 18.00
C LEU A 345 17.05 2.56 19.13
N ARG A 346 16.66 2.26 20.38
CA ARG A 346 17.44 2.52 21.58
C ARG A 346 17.12 1.52 22.68
N ASN A 347 18.12 1.16 23.48
CA ASN A 347 17.95 0.36 24.70
C ASN A 347 19.12 0.66 25.65
N ASP A 348 18.84 1.19 26.83
CA ASP A 348 19.84 1.43 27.87
C ASP A 348 20.03 0.22 28.83
N GLY A 349 19.49 -0.93 28.44
CA GLY A 349 19.56 -2.18 29.20
C GLY A 349 18.24 -2.54 29.90
N VAL A 350 17.13 -1.84 29.64
CA VAL A 350 15.82 -2.18 30.19
C VAL A 350 15.20 -3.38 29.49
N LEU A 351 15.45 -3.55 28.20
CA LEU A 351 14.99 -4.72 27.42
C LEU A 351 16.10 -5.79 27.31
N PRO A 352 15.75 -7.08 27.30
CA PRO A 352 14.39 -7.62 27.51
C PRO A 352 13.93 -7.49 28.96
N LEU A 353 12.61 -7.39 29.16
CA LEU A 353 11.99 -7.39 30.48
C LEU A 353 12.11 -8.78 31.10
N ASP A 354 12.50 -8.86 32.35
CA ASP A 354 12.62 -10.13 33.08
C ASP A 354 11.28 -10.53 33.70
N ALA A 355 10.55 -11.45 33.05
CA ALA A 355 9.25 -11.93 33.50
C ALA A 355 9.31 -12.56 34.94
N GLY A 356 10.48 -13.02 35.35
CA GLY A 356 10.69 -13.55 36.71
C GLY A 356 10.72 -12.46 37.79
N LYS A 357 11.04 -11.25 37.44
CA LYS A 357 11.15 -10.10 38.37
C LYS A 357 9.97 -9.15 38.32
N ILE A 358 9.38 -8.96 37.14
CA ILE A 358 8.24 -8.05 36.93
C ILE A 358 6.96 -8.71 37.47
N ARG A 359 6.19 -7.96 38.24
CA ARG A 359 4.88 -8.39 38.78
C ARG A 359 3.74 -7.57 38.18
N THR A 360 4.01 -6.32 37.77
CA THR A 360 3.00 -5.44 37.25
C THR A 360 3.58 -4.60 36.12
N ILE A 361 2.90 -4.56 34.99
CA ILE A 361 3.20 -3.71 33.82
C ILE A 361 2.07 -2.72 33.64
N ALA A 362 2.41 -1.46 33.40
CA ALA A 362 1.50 -0.47 32.88
C ALA A 362 1.60 -0.41 31.34
N VAL A 363 0.47 -0.56 30.66
CA VAL A 363 0.36 -0.30 29.23
C VAL A 363 -0.44 0.99 29.06
N VAL A 364 0.12 1.96 28.40
CA VAL A 364 -0.47 3.29 28.26
C VAL A 364 -0.47 3.69 26.79
N GLY A 365 -1.61 4.19 26.29
CA GLY A 365 -1.78 4.61 24.92
C GLY A 365 -2.70 3.67 24.13
N ARG A 366 -2.99 4.07 22.88
CA ARG A 366 -3.83 3.31 21.96
C ARG A 366 -2.97 2.45 21.05
N SER A 367 -3.45 1.26 20.72
CA SER A 367 -2.85 0.42 19.72
C SER A 367 -3.85 0.01 18.64
N SER A 368 -3.34 -0.40 17.49
CA SER A 368 -4.10 -0.69 16.29
C SER A 368 -4.62 -2.13 16.23
N ARG A 369 -5.31 -2.43 15.19
CA ARG A 369 -6.26 -3.48 14.78
C ARG A 369 -5.79 -4.92 15.03
N TYR A 370 -6.73 -5.86 15.13
CA TYR A 370 -6.59 -7.31 15.38
C TYR A 370 -5.98 -7.60 16.75
N VAL A 371 -4.84 -8.30 16.86
CA VAL A 371 -4.18 -8.43 18.16
C VAL A 371 -3.47 -7.11 18.46
N THR A 372 -4.09 -6.28 19.28
CA THR A 372 -3.55 -4.98 19.69
C THR A 372 -2.33 -5.18 20.60
N PHE A 373 -1.48 -4.16 20.73
CA PHE A 373 -0.34 -4.23 21.66
C PHE A 373 -0.78 -4.60 23.09
N LEU A 374 -1.91 -4.02 23.52
CA LEU A 374 -2.48 -4.34 24.82
C LEU A 374 -2.90 -5.81 24.94
N GLU A 375 -3.56 -6.35 23.93
CA GLU A 375 -4.02 -7.75 23.92
C GLU A 375 -2.85 -8.72 23.90
N GLY A 376 -1.84 -8.50 23.04
CA GLY A 376 -0.63 -9.34 23.00
C GLY A 376 0.12 -9.33 24.34
N ILE A 377 0.33 -8.15 24.93
CA ILE A 377 0.98 -8.02 26.23
C ILE A 377 0.14 -8.68 27.34
N ARG A 378 -1.20 -8.56 27.30
CA ARG A 378 -2.08 -9.24 28.26
C ARG A 378 -2.02 -10.76 28.16
N ALA A 379 -2.03 -11.30 26.96
CA ALA A 379 -1.93 -12.74 26.74
C ALA A 379 -0.62 -13.29 27.31
N TYR A 380 0.51 -12.67 26.97
CA TYR A 380 1.81 -13.05 27.52
C TYR A 380 1.85 -12.93 29.06
N ALA A 381 1.35 -11.81 29.58
CA ALA A 381 1.33 -11.53 31.02
C ALA A 381 0.49 -12.56 31.82
N GLU A 382 -0.65 -12.99 31.28
CA GLU A 382 -1.51 -14.00 31.89
C GLU A 382 -0.78 -15.34 32.06
N GLU A 383 -0.06 -15.78 31.01
CA GLU A 383 0.73 -17.03 31.07
C GLU A 383 1.87 -16.97 32.08
N HIS A 384 2.40 -15.79 32.36
CA HIS A 384 3.54 -15.60 33.26
C HIS A 384 3.16 -15.04 34.65
N GLY A 385 1.86 -14.91 34.94
CA GLY A 385 1.37 -14.39 36.22
C GLY A 385 1.71 -12.94 36.50
N ILE A 386 1.83 -12.12 35.43
CA ILE A 386 2.11 -10.69 35.50
C ILE A 386 0.78 -9.91 35.42
N ARG A 387 0.60 -8.93 36.27
CA ARG A 387 -0.57 -8.04 36.24
C ARG A 387 -0.37 -6.94 35.21
N VAL A 388 -1.37 -6.69 34.37
CA VAL A 388 -1.39 -5.56 33.44
C VAL A 388 -2.36 -4.50 33.92
N LEU A 389 -1.85 -3.29 34.14
CA LEU A 389 -2.62 -2.08 34.34
C LEU A 389 -2.68 -1.31 33.01
N PHE A 390 -3.83 -0.72 32.69
CA PHE A 390 -4.03 -0.02 31.43
C PHE A 390 -4.63 1.37 31.67
N SER A 391 -4.14 2.34 30.92
CA SER A 391 -4.77 3.65 30.74
C SER A 391 -4.63 4.09 29.28
N GLU A 392 -5.63 4.77 28.73
CA GLU A 392 -5.50 5.40 27.40
C GLU A 392 -4.44 6.53 27.38
N GLY A 393 -4.17 7.14 28.53
CA GLY A 393 -3.12 8.14 28.75
C GLY A 393 -3.37 9.51 28.12
N CYS A 394 -3.72 9.55 26.85
CA CYS A 394 -4.00 10.79 26.13
C CYS A 394 -4.93 10.56 24.92
N HIS A 395 -5.41 11.64 24.35
CA HIS A 395 -6.04 11.62 23.02
C HIS A 395 -4.98 11.44 21.93
N LEU A 396 -5.36 10.84 20.79
CA LEU A 396 -4.43 10.49 19.71
C LEU A 396 -3.61 11.71 19.23
N PHE A 397 -4.27 12.87 19.01
CA PHE A 397 -3.55 14.03 18.51
C PHE A 397 -4.06 15.39 19.03
N LYS A 398 -5.30 15.47 19.47
CA LYS A 398 -5.93 16.75 19.88
C LYS A 398 -6.83 16.53 21.07
N ASP A 399 -6.59 17.31 22.11
CA ASP A 399 -7.50 17.35 23.26
C ASP A 399 -8.92 17.73 22.81
N ARG A 400 -9.93 17.23 23.49
CA ARG A 400 -11.35 17.48 23.24
C ARG A 400 -11.87 16.99 21.88
N VAL A 401 -11.34 15.86 21.39
CA VAL A 401 -11.91 15.19 20.22
C VAL A 401 -13.34 14.69 20.49
N GLN A 402 -13.66 14.38 21.75
CA GLN A 402 -14.99 14.01 22.21
C GLN A 402 -15.69 15.19 22.89
N ASN A 403 -17.02 15.28 22.78
CA ASN A 403 -17.81 16.41 23.31
C ASN A 403 -17.60 16.71 24.79
N LEU A 404 -17.30 15.70 25.60
CA LEU A 404 -17.03 15.84 27.05
C LEU A 404 -15.56 15.77 27.43
N GLY A 405 -14.66 15.60 26.45
CA GLY A 405 -13.21 15.57 26.69
C GLY A 405 -12.69 16.92 27.20
N GLN A 406 -11.73 16.87 28.11
CA GLN A 406 -11.00 18.01 28.62
C GLN A 406 -9.52 17.86 28.32
N PRO A 407 -8.76 18.98 28.21
CA PRO A 407 -7.30 18.89 28.08
C PRO A 407 -6.69 18.09 29.23
N ASN A 408 -5.81 17.15 28.89
CA ASN A 408 -5.08 16.33 29.86
C ASN A 408 -5.96 15.46 30.80
N ASP A 409 -7.22 15.20 30.44
CA ASP A 409 -8.21 14.50 31.26
C ASP A 409 -7.84 13.03 31.60
N ARG A 410 -6.84 12.46 30.91
CA ARG A 410 -6.37 11.06 31.06
C ARG A 410 -4.98 10.95 31.69
N LEU A 411 -4.24 12.04 31.83
CA LEU A 411 -2.85 12.01 32.32
C LEU A 411 -2.73 11.49 33.75
N ALA A 412 -3.60 11.94 34.64
CA ALA A 412 -3.56 11.53 36.05
C ALA A 412 -3.75 10.03 36.23
N GLU A 413 -4.61 9.38 35.41
CA GLU A 413 -4.75 7.93 35.43
C GLU A 413 -3.50 7.24 34.88
N ALA A 414 -2.89 7.77 33.81
CA ALA A 414 -1.64 7.25 33.25
C ALA A 414 -0.48 7.31 34.27
N GLU A 415 -0.33 8.42 34.97
CA GLU A 415 0.64 8.55 36.06
C GLU A 415 0.38 7.54 37.17
N LEU A 416 -0.88 7.39 37.59
CA LEU A 416 -1.27 6.47 38.65
C LEU A 416 -0.97 5.01 38.27
N VAL A 417 -1.28 4.56 37.06
CA VAL A 417 -0.99 3.17 36.64
C VAL A 417 0.52 2.96 36.50
N ALA A 418 1.27 3.97 36.03
CA ALA A 418 2.71 3.90 35.93
C ALA A 418 3.38 3.80 37.31
N GLU A 419 2.99 4.62 38.28
CA GLU A 419 3.51 4.59 39.65
C GLU A 419 3.32 3.21 40.32
N ASN A 420 2.23 2.50 40.00
CA ASN A 420 1.89 1.19 40.53
C ASN A 420 2.43 0.02 39.71
N ALA A 421 3.27 0.26 38.73
CA ALA A 421 3.89 -0.77 37.88
C ALA A 421 5.40 -0.87 38.13
N ASP A 422 5.99 -2.00 37.75
CA ASP A 422 7.43 -2.23 37.75
C ASP A 422 8.09 -1.68 36.49
N ALA A 423 7.36 -1.69 35.38
CA ALA A 423 7.76 -1.11 34.10
C ALA A 423 6.55 -0.53 33.35
N VAL A 424 6.79 0.43 32.47
CA VAL A 424 5.77 1.12 31.67
C VAL A 424 6.05 0.91 30.21
N ILE A 425 5.02 0.50 29.47
CA ILE A 425 5.03 0.40 28.00
C ILE A 425 4.13 1.53 27.48
N ALA A 426 4.72 2.55 26.87
CA ALA A 426 3.99 3.68 26.28
C ALA A 426 3.83 3.47 24.78
N CYS A 427 2.59 3.23 24.33
CA CYS A 427 2.25 3.10 22.92
C CYS A 427 1.84 4.48 22.38
N VAL A 428 2.65 5.04 21.49
CA VAL A 428 2.46 6.36 20.88
C VAL A 428 2.60 6.27 19.36
N GLY A 429 2.25 7.31 18.64
CA GLY A 429 2.42 7.35 17.18
C GLY A 429 1.25 7.98 16.46
N ARG A 430 0.95 7.42 15.29
CA ARG A 430 -0.06 7.90 14.36
C ARG A 430 -0.91 6.75 13.86
N ASP A 431 -1.99 7.09 13.16
CA ASP A 431 -2.81 6.15 12.40
C ASP A 431 -3.27 6.80 11.09
N ALA A 432 -4.08 6.11 10.31
CA ALA A 432 -4.60 6.59 9.02
C ALA A 432 -5.42 7.89 9.11
N THR A 433 -5.80 8.34 10.32
CA THR A 433 -6.46 9.64 10.51
C THR A 433 -5.47 10.81 10.56
N LEU A 434 -4.18 10.55 10.68
CA LEU A 434 -3.12 11.54 10.81
C LEU A 434 -2.08 11.47 9.69
N GLU A 435 -1.83 10.31 9.12
CA GLU A 435 -0.96 10.15 7.96
C GLU A 435 -1.56 9.13 6.99
N GLY A 436 -1.65 9.47 5.70
CA GLY A 436 -2.28 8.63 4.69
C GLY A 436 -2.51 9.36 3.38
N GLU A 437 -3.39 8.81 2.57
CA GLU A 437 -3.76 9.36 1.28
C GLU A 437 -4.72 10.55 1.43
N GLU A 438 -4.58 11.54 0.54
CA GLU A 438 -5.53 12.64 0.40
C GLU A 438 -6.94 12.09 0.14
N GLY A 439 -7.93 12.66 0.82
CA GLY A 439 -9.33 12.24 0.72
C GLY A 439 -9.73 11.05 1.60
N ASP A 440 -8.78 10.38 2.25
CA ASP A 440 -9.11 9.38 3.25
C ASP A 440 -9.74 10.01 4.48
N THR A 441 -10.69 9.28 5.07
CA THR A 441 -11.45 9.79 6.20
C THR A 441 -10.57 10.07 7.40
N GLY A 442 -10.74 11.26 7.98
CA GLY A 442 -10.12 11.63 9.23
C GLY A 442 -8.78 12.32 9.12
N ASN A 443 -8.24 12.51 7.90
CA ASN A 443 -7.04 13.31 7.71
C ASN A 443 -7.19 14.72 8.30
N ALA A 444 -6.53 14.95 9.43
CA ALA A 444 -6.66 16.19 10.19
C ALA A 444 -5.68 17.28 9.75
N PHE A 445 -4.64 16.91 8.99
CA PHE A 445 -3.56 17.80 8.57
C PHE A 445 -3.27 17.63 7.08
N ALA A 446 -2.96 18.72 6.40
CA ALA A 446 -2.33 18.76 5.07
C ALA A 446 -2.71 17.59 4.13
N SER A 447 -3.97 17.18 4.15
CA SER A 447 -4.53 16.06 3.35
C SER A 447 -3.81 14.71 3.58
N GLY A 448 -3.32 14.47 4.78
CA GLY A 448 -2.61 13.25 5.17
C GLY A 448 -1.11 13.39 5.32
N ASP A 449 -0.51 14.47 4.82
CA ASP A 449 0.89 14.78 5.06
C ASP A 449 1.12 15.26 6.49
N LYS A 450 2.31 14.99 7.02
CA LYS A 450 2.73 15.52 8.32
C LYS A 450 3.19 16.97 8.20
N ILE A 451 2.87 17.75 9.22
CA ILE A 451 3.36 19.15 9.35
C ILE A 451 4.67 19.25 10.11
N SER A 452 5.03 18.20 10.87
CA SER A 452 6.30 18.08 11.60
C SER A 452 6.65 16.63 11.85
N LEU A 453 7.90 16.36 12.23
CA LEU A 453 8.38 15.03 12.64
C LEU A 453 8.13 14.73 14.13
N ASN A 454 7.50 15.63 14.86
CA ASN A 454 7.22 15.42 16.27
C ASN A 454 5.92 14.65 16.48
N LEU A 455 5.83 13.96 17.60
CA LEU A 455 4.56 13.42 18.10
C LEU A 455 3.53 14.55 18.29
N PRO A 456 2.22 14.26 18.20
CA PRO A 456 1.19 15.19 18.65
C PRO A 456 1.42 15.67 20.08
N GLU A 457 1.06 16.92 20.38
CA GLU A 457 1.31 17.56 21.68
C GLU A 457 0.73 16.76 22.86
N SER A 458 -0.45 16.15 22.68
CA SER A 458 -1.08 15.28 23.68
C SER A 458 -0.21 14.08 24.06
N GLN A 459 0.46 13.48 23.09
CA GLN A 459 1.36 12.34 23.30
C GLN A 459 2.71 12.76 23.89
N GLN A 460 3.23 13.94 23.52
CA GLN A 460 4.44 14.48 24.15
C GLN A 460 4.21 14.74 25.64
N LYS A 461 3.08 15.36 26.01
CA LYS A 461 2.69 15.56 27.40
C LYS A 461 2.56 14.26 28.17
N LEU A 462 2.02 13.22 27.54
CA LEU A 462 1.95 11.88 28.15
C LEU A 462 3.35 11.34 28.45
N LEU A 463 4.26 11.36 27.49
CA LEU A 463 5.63 10.86 27.71
C LEU A 463 6.36 11.68 28.79
N ASP A 464 6.19 13.01 28.80
CA ASP A 464 6.74 13.88 29.85
C ASP A 464 6.22 13.53 31.26
N ALA A 465 4.95 13.15 31.36
CA ALA A 465 4.35 12.73 32.62
C ALA A 465 4.89 11.35 33.05
N LEU A 466 4.97 10.39 32.14
CA LEU A 466 5.47 9.05 32.42
C LEU A 466 6.96 9.06 32.84
N VAL A 467 7.80 9.85 32.19
CA VAL A 467 9.22 10.00 32.56
C VAL A 467 9.38 10.49 34.00
N LYS A 468 8.51 11.42 34.46
CA LYS A 468 8.54 11.94 35.83
C LYS A 468 8.25 10.90 36.90
N THR A 469 7.60 9.80 36.56
CA THR A 469 7.36 8.70 37.54
C THR A 469 8.65 7.98 37.93
N GLY A 470 9.73 8.12 37.15
CA GLY A 470 11.01 7.47 37.39
C GLY A 470 10.99 5.95 37.17
N LYS A 471 9.93 5.42 36.58
CA LYS A 471 9.82 4.00 36.26
C LYS A 471 10.55 3.66 34.95
N PRO A 472 11.06 2.44 34.79
CA PRO A 472 11.55 1.97 33.50
C PRO A 472 10.48 2.14 32.43
N LEU A 473 10.80 2.90 31.36
CA LEU A 473 9.87 3.28 30.31
C LEU A 473 10.34 2.74 28.96
N VAL A 474 9.53 1.90 28.34
CA VAL A 474 9.68 1.46 26.95
C VAL A 474 8.68 2.22 26.10
N THR A 475 9.15 2.95 25.10
CA THR A 475 8.30 3.66 24.16
C THR A 475 8.16 2.83 22.87
N VAL A 476 6.92 2.53 22.50
CA VAL A 476 6.57 1.79 21.28
C VAL A 476 5.91 2.76 20.31
N VAL A 477 6.53 2.96 19.16
CA VAL A 477 6.09 3.93 18.16
C VAL A 477 5.36 3.20 17.02
N ALA A 478 4.05 3.43 16.90
CA ALA A 478 3.24 2.97 15.78
C ALA A 478 3.08 4.12 14.78
N ALA A 479 3.82 4.07 13.67
CA ALA A 479 3.77 5.10 12.62
C ALA A 479 4.28 4.55 11.29
N GLY A 480 3.89 5.18 10.20
CA GLY A 480 4.35 4.80 8.85
C GLY A 480 5.61 5.53 8.39
N SER A 481 6.20 6.38 9.23
CA SER A 481 7.28 7.30 8.85
C SER A 481 8.11 7.71 10.05
N ALA A 482 9.25 8.37 9.79
CA ALA A 482 10.12 8.90 10.84
C ALA A 482 9.38 9.84 11.79
N LEU A 483 9.56 9.62 13.09
CA LEU A 483 9.07 10.49 14.17
C LEU A 483 10.15 10.70 15.22
N ASN A 484 10.23 11.91 15.77
CA ASN A 484 11.10 12.23 16.90
C ASN A 484 10.42 11.80 18.21
N VAL A 485 11.00 10.80 18.87
CA VAL A 485 10.54 10.30 20.17
C VAL A 485 11.75 10.17 21.10
N PRO A 486 12.21 11.26 21.71
CA PRO A 486 13.48 11.29 22.44
C PRO A 486 13.41 10.67 23.85
N GLN A 487 12.28 10.12 24.27
CA GLN A 487 12.01 9.78 25.66
C GLN A 487 11.80 8.28 25.90
N GLY A 488 12.28 7.79 27.04
CA GLY A 488 12.20 6.40 27.49
C GLY A 488 13.57 5.74 27.67
N ASN A 489 13.61 4.59 28.31
CA ASN A 489 14.81 3.76 28.51
C ASN A 489 15.07 2.88 27.28
N ALA A 490 14.00 2.46 26.60
CA ALA A 490 14.08 1.82 25.30
C ALA A 490 13.04 2.39 24.34
N GLU A 491 13.32 2.28 23.04
CA GLU A 491 12.43 2.75 21.98
C GLU A 491 12.36 1.72 20.85
N ILE A 492 11.15 1.31 20.52
CA ILE A 492 10.86 0.35 19.45
C ILE A 492 9.99 1.05 18.39
N MET A 493 10.47 1.08 17.15
CA MET A 493 9.65 1.43 15.99
C MET A 493 8.92 0.19 15.52
N ALA A 494 7.62 0.16 15.72
CA ALA A 494 6.76 -0.98 15.38
C ALA A 494 6.12 -0.86 13.99
N TRP A 495 6.23 0.28 13.33
CA TRP A 495 5.54 0.61 12.08
C TRP A 495 4.01 0.43 12.22
N TYR A 496 3.34 -0.08 11.20
CA TYR A 496 1.99 -0.64 11.24
C TYR A 496 2.12 -2.16 11.06
N PRO A 497 2.20 -2.94 12.15
CA PRO A 497 2.78 -4.28 12.13
C PRO A 497 1.82 -5.39 11.68
N GLY A 498 0.64 -5.06 11.14
CA GLY A 498 -0.33 -6.05 10.69
C GLY A 498 -1.11 -6.72 11.83
N GLN A 499 -1.74 -7.87 11.51
CA GLN A 499 -2.70 -8.52 12.41
C GLN A 499 -2.08 -9.11 13.68
N ALA A 500 -0.84 -9.57 13.63
CA ALA A 500 -0.14 -10.24 14.73
C ALA A 500 0.80 -9.30 15.51
N GLY A 501 0.75 -7.99 15.25
CA GLY A 501 1.69 -7.02 15.82
C GLY A 501 1.73 -6.97 17.34
N GLY A 502 0.61 -7.27 18.03
CA GLY A 502 0.57 -7.31 19.50
C GLY A 502 1.32 -8.49 20.08
N THR A 503 1.18 -9.66 19.48
CA THR A 503 1.92 -10.88 19.86
C THR A 503 3.42 -10.66 19.64
N ALA A 504 3.81 -10.24 18.44
CA ALA A 504 5.21 -9.95 18.11
C ALA A 504 5.86 -8.95 19.08
N LEU A 505 5.14 -7.87 19.43
CA LEU A 505 5.65 -6.89 20.40
C LEU A 505 5.87 -7.52 21.77
N ALA A 506 4.94 -8.34 22.27
CA ALA A 506 5.07 -8.98 23.56
C ALA A 506 6.32 -9.89 23.60
N GLU A 507 6.52 -10.72 22.59
CA GLU A 507 7.67 -11.61 22.45
C GLU A 507 9.00 -10.84 22.42
N ILE A 508 9.05 -9.70 21.70
CA ILE A 508 10.22 -8.82 21.69
C ILE A 508 10.47 -8.18 23.05
N LEU A 509 9.42 -7.68 23.72
CA LEU A 509 9.55 -7.03 25.03
C LEU A 509 10.14 -7.97 26.08
N PHE A 510 9.79 -9.24 26.05
CA PHE A 510 10.25 -10.24 27.01
C PHE A 510 11.44 -11.09 26.55
N GLY A 511 11.93 -10.86 25.33
CA GLY A 511 13.16 -11.47 24.83
C GLY A 511 13.00 -12.88 24.26
N GLU A 512 11.77 -13.32 23.97
CA GLU A 512 11.52 -14.56 23.22
C GLU A 512 12.03 -14.43 21.78
N VAL A 513 11.90 -13.23 21.21
CA VAL A 513 12.37 -12.87 19.88
C VAL A 513 13.30 -11.66 19.95
N ASN A 514 14.38 -11.68 19.17
CA ASN A 514 15.29 -10.55 19.03
C ASN A 514 14.83 -9.63 17.88
N PRO A 515 14.57 -8.34 18.13
CA PRO A 515 14.17 -7.39 17.07
C PRO A 515 15.28 -7.27 16.03
N SER A 516 14.96 -7.55 14.78
CA SER A 516 15.94 -7.62 13.70
C SER A 516 15.72 -6.60 12.58
N GLY A 517 14.65 -5.83 12.63
CA GLY A 517 14.32 -4.81 11.65
C GLY A 517 15.40 -3.74 11.49
N ARG A 518 15.45 -3.13 10.30
CA ARG A 518 16.33 -2.02 9.93
C ARG A 518 15.50 -0.86 9.40
N LEU A 519 16.01 0.36 9.52
CA LEU A 519 15.32 1.54 9.00
C LEU A 519 15.47 1.64 7.47
N PRO A 520 14.38 1.56 6.69
CA PRO A 520 14.41 1.78 5.24
C PRO A 520 14.36 3.28 4.88
N VAL A 521 14.25 4.17 5.87
CA VAL A 521 14.24 5.63 5.74
C VAL A 521 15.09 6.27 6.83
N THR A 522 15.65 7.42 6.52
CA THR A 522 16.40 8.23 7.50
C THR A 522 15.45 8.87 8.51
N PHE A 523 15.81 8.78 9.79
CA PHE A 523 15.14 9.50 10.88
C PHE A 523 15.87 10.80 11.14
N TYR A 524 15.22 11.90 10.83
CA TYR A 524 15.76 13.26 11.01
C TYR A 524 15.38 13.82 12.37
N HIS A 525 16.25 14.64 12.95
CA HIS A 525 15.95 15.36 14.21
C HIS A 525 14.98 16.52 13.97
N ASP A 526 15.05 17.13 12.79
CA ASP A 526 14.21 18.26 12.38
C ASP A 526 14.05 18.30 10.86
N LEU A 527 13.15 19.17 10.38
CA LEU A 527 12.86 19.36 8.94
C LEU A 527 13.74 20.44 8.34
#